data_b677e374077be48ec000ff056b3f74d1
#
_entry.id   b677e374077be48ec000ff056b3f74d1
#
_cell.length_a   1.000
_cell.length_b   1.000
_cell.length_c   1.000
_cell.angle_alpha   90.00
_cell.angle_beta   90.00
_cell.angle_gamma   90.00
#
_symmetry.space_group_name_H-M   'P 1'
#
loop_
_entity.id
_entity.type
_entity.pdbx_description
1 polymer ?
#
loop_
_entity_poly.entity_id
_entity_poly.type
_entity_poly.pdbx_seq_one_letter_code
_entity_poly.pdbx_strand_id
1 'polypeptide(L)'
;MKKSTLALVVMGVVASASVQAAEVYNKNGNKLDVYGKVKAMHYISDDDAKDGDQTYVRFGFKGETQINDQLTGYGRWEAEFAGNKAESDSSQKTRLAFAGLKLKDFGSLDYGRNLGALYDIAACTDMFPEFGGDGLAQTDNFMTKRASGLATYRNTDFFGLVDGLNMTLQYQGKNENRDVKKQNGDGFGTSLSYDFGGSDFSVIGAYASSDRTNEQNLQARGEGKKAEGWATGLKYDANDIYLATIYSETRNMAPISGGFANKAQNFEVVAQYQFDFGLRPSLGYVQSKGKDIEGIGDEDIVKYIDVGATYYFNKNMSAFVDYKINQIDDDNKLGVSSDDIVALGMTYQF
;
A
#
# COMPACT_ATOMS: atom_id res chain seq x y z
N MET A 1 -32.43 10.87 -28.76
CA MET A 1 -31.55 9.68 -28.63
C MET A 1 -30.36 10.10 -27.78
N LYS A 2 -30.40 9.86 -26.48
CA LYS A 2 -29.29 10.17 -25.56
C LYS A 2 -28.45 8.91 -25.44
N LYS A 3 -27.20 8.99 -25.83
CA LYS A 3 -26.22 7.90 -25.67
C LYS A 3 -25.82 7.87 -24.19
N SER A 4 -26.24 6.83 -23.50
CA SER A 4 -25.77 6.53 -22.16
C SER A 4 -24.32 6.06 -22.27
N THR A 5 -23.38 6.93 -21.94
CA THR A 5 -22.00 6.54 -21.72
C THR A 5 -21.96 5.89 -20.34
N LEU A 6 -21.81 4.59 -20.31
CA LEU A 6 -21.59 3.82 -19.08
C LEU A 6 -20.19 4.22 -18.56
N ALA A 7 -20.15 5.18 -17.67
CA ALA A 7 -18.93 5.52 -16.96
C ALA A 7 -18.59 4.34 -16.03
N LEU A 8 -17.58 3.57 -16.41
CA LEU A 8 -16.97 2.56 -15.55
C LEU A 8 -16.16 3.33 -14.50
N VAL A 9 -16.78 3.61 -13.35
CA VAL A 9 -16.07 4.18 -12.20
C VAL A 9 -15.14 3.09 -11.67
N VAL A 10 -13.91 3.11 -12.13
CA VAL A 10 -12.83 2.36 -11.51
C VAL A 10 -12.54 3.04 -10.19
N MET A 11 -12.84 2.36 -9.09
CA MET A 11 -12.42 2.79 -7.76
C MET A 11 -10.92 3.10 -7.80
N GLY A 12 -10.56 4.34 -7.51
CA GLY A 12 -9.19 4.77 -7.36
C GLY A 12 -8.58 4.15 -6.11
N VAL A 13 -8.08 2.94 -6.25
CA VAL A 13 -7.14 2.36 -5.31
C VAL A 13 -5.89 2.06 -6.10
N VAL A 14 -4.91 2.91 -5.87
CA VAL A 14 -3.50 2.70 -6.22
C VAL A 14 -3.25 2.51 -7.71
N ALA A 15 -2.80 3.54 -8.36
CA ALA A 15 -2.06 3.45 -9.60
C ALA A 15 -0.65 2.83 -9.39
N SER A 16 -0.58 1.68 -8.74
CA SER A 16 0.41 0.69 -9.13
C SER A 16 -0.04 0.22 -10.50
N ALA A 17 0.80 0.38 -11.52
CA ALA A 17 0.55 0.06 -12.92
C ALA A 17 -0.62 -0.92 -13.06
N SER A 18 -1.73 -0.48 -13.62
CA SER A 18 -2.97 -1.26 -13.66
C SER A 18 -2.66 -2.61 -14.29
N VAL A 19 -2.48 -3.63 -13.45
CA VAL A 19 -2.34 -5.01 -13.91
C VAL A 19 -3.63 -5.27 -14.67
N GLN A 20 -3.56 -5.31 -16.00
CA GLN A 20 -4.70 -5.62 -16.83
C GLN A 20 -4.99 -7.09 -16.62
N ALA A 21 -5.99 -7.36 -15.77
CA ALA A 21 -6.49 -8.70 -15.57
C ALA A 21 -7.03 -9.26 -16.88
N ALA A 22 -6.62 -10.46 -17.24
CA ALA A 22 -7.19 -11.18 -18.35
C ALA A 22 -8.57 -11.71 -17.94
N GLU A 23 -9.63 -11.28 -18.64
CA GLU A 23 -10.96 -11.84 -18.46
C GLU A 23 -10.94 -13.30 -18.94
N VAL A 24 -11.10 -14.23 -18.00
CA VAL A 24 -11.10 -15.68 -18.28
C VAL A 24 -12.52 -16.21 -18.48
N TYR A 25 -13.48 -15.60 -17.80
CA TYR A 25 -14.87 -15.98 -17.84
C TYR A 25 -15.80 -14.79 -17.64
N ASN A 26 -16.81 -14.67 -18.49
CA ASN A 26 -17.84 -13.64 -18.35
C ASN A 26 -19.15 -14.15 -18.98
N LYS A 27 -20.02 -14.72 -18.15
CA LYS A 27 -21.31 -15.28 -18.62
C LYS A 27 -22.34 -15.31 -17.49
N ASN A 28 -23.59 -15.00 -17.84
CA ASN A 28 -24.74 -15.10 -16.93
C ASN A 28 -24.54 -14.30 -15.62
N GLY A 29 -23.99 -13.07 -15.72
CA GLY A 29 -23.73 -12.22 -14.55
C GLY A 29 -22.57 -12.66 -13.68
N ASN A 30 -21.80 -13.67 -14.12
CA ASN A 30 -20.57 -14.10 -13.42
C ASN A 30 -19.35 -13.69 -14.23
N LYS A 31 -18.36 -13.13 -13.56
CA LYS A 31 -17.09 -12.69 -14.12
C LYS A 31 -15.92 -13.23 -13.31
N LEU A 32 -14.88 -13.70 -14.00
CA LEU A 32 -13.60 -14.08 -13.39
C LEU A 32 -12.48 -13.49 -14.21
N ASP A 33 -11.67 -12.67 -13.55
CA ASP A 33 -10.44 -12.10 -14.08
C ASP A 33 -9.26 -12.74 -13.37
N VAL A 34 -8.25 -13.12 -14.14
CA VAL A 34 -6.95 -13.60 -13.66
C VAL A 34 -5.89 -12.55 -13.96
N TYR A 35 -5.02 -12.28 -13.01
CA TYR A 35 -3.95 -11.33 -13.17
C TYR A 35 -2.68 -11.78 -12.45
N GLY A 36 -1.56 -11.22 -12.87
CA GLY A 36 -0.30 -11.52 -12.23
C GLY A 36 0.87 -10.76 -12.82
N LYS A 37 2.03 -10.95 -12.21
CA LYS A 37 3.29 -10.47 -12.73
C LYS A 37 4.46 -11.35 -12.33
N VAL A 38 5.45 -11.40 -13.19
CA VAL A 38 6.81 -11.86 -12.88
C VAL A 38 7.68 -10.61 -12.82
N LYS A 39 8.29 -10.33 -11.66
CA LYS A 39 9.26 -9.25 -11.51
C LYS A 39 10.62 -9.89 -11.26
N ALA A 40 11.45 -9.93 -12.30
CA ALA A 40 12.82 -10.39 -12.22
C ALA A 40 13.69 -9.19 -11.90
N MET A 41 14.39 -9.24 -10.77
CA MET A 41 15.17 -8.09 -10.30
C MET A 41 16.34 -8.50 -9.43
N HIS A 42 17.36 -7.64 -9.43
CA HIS A 42 18.57 -7.79 -8.65
C HIS A 42 18.84 -6.48 -7.88
N TYR A 43 19.20 -6.60 -6.60
CA TYR A 43 19.69 -5.50 -5.81
C TYR A 43 21.20 -5.53 -5.76
N ILE A 44 21.80 -4.35 -5.81
CA ILE A 44 23.25 -4.11 -5.63
C ILE A 44 23.35 -3.22 -4.39
N SER A 45 23.96 -3.71 -3.33
CA SER A 45 24.12 -3.01 -2.05
C SER A 45 25.31 -3.54 -1.28
N ASP A 46 25.92 -2.71 -0.45
CA ASP A 46 26.91 -3.15 0.54
C ASP A 46 26.24 -3.83 1.77
N ASP A 47 24.92 -3.71 1.92
CA ASP A 47 24.13 -4.50 2.89
C ASP A 47 23.93 -5.93 2.37
N ASP A 48 24.72 -6.88 2.85
CA ASP A 48 24.64 -8.31 2.50
C ASP A 48 23.21 -8.89 2.66
N ALA A 49 22.39 -8.32 3.54
CA ALA A 49 21.01 -8.78 3.76
C ALA A 49 20.05 -8.32 2.64
N LYS A 50 20.47 -7.37 1.83
CA LYS A 50 19.69 -6.78 0.72
C LYS A 50 20.26 -7.16 -0.63
N ASP A 51 21.57 -7.33 -0.75
CA ASP A 51 22.23 -7.63 -2.03
C ASP A 51 21.69 -8.93 -2.67
N GLY A 52 21.73 -8.98 -4.00
CA GLY A 52 21.43 -10.17 -4.76
C GLY A 52 20.03 -10.23 -5.39
N ASP A 53 19.66 -11.45 -5.79
CA ASP A 53 18.40 -11.74 -6.50
C ASP A 53 17.17 -11.52 -5.59
N GLN A 54 16.23 -10.70 -6.06
CA GLN A 54 14.96 -10.38 -5.39
C GLN A 54 13.75 -10.76 -6.27
N THR A 55 13.94 -11.67 -7.22
CA THR A 55 12.90 -12.11 -8.15
C THR A 55 11.69 -12.72 -7.43
N TYR A 56 10.49 -12.35 -7.88
CA TYR A 56 9.24 -12.94 -7.41
C TYR A 56 8.18 -13.06 -8.50
N VAL A 57 7.20 -13.92 -8.23
CA VAL A 57 5.97 -14.04 -9.02
C VAL A 57 4.78 -13.64 -8.15
N ARG A 58 3.88 -12.83 -8.69
CA ARG A 58 2.60 -12.52 -8.07
C ARG A 58 1.48 -13.02 -8.97
N PHE A 59 0.49 -13.66 -8.35
CA PHE A 59 -0.65 -14.22 -9.05
C PHE A 59 -1.93 -14.00 -8.23
N GLY A 60 -3.02 -13.72 -8.89
CA GLY A 60 -4.31 -13.54 -8.24
C GLY A 60 -5.50 -13.64 -9.18
N PHE A 61 -6.68 -13.67 -8.59
CA PHE A 61 -7.94 -13.58 -9.32
C PHE A 61 -8.89 -12.59 -8.64
N LYS A 62 -9.81 -12.06 -9.44
CA LYS A 62 -10.98 -11.29 -9.01
C LYS A 62 -12.21 -11.97 -9.57
N GLY A 63 -13.20 -12.24 -8.73
CA GLY A 63 -14.47 -12.81 -9.13
C GLY A 63 -15.62 -11.90 -8.78
N GLU A 64 -16.61 -11.83 -9.65
CA GLU A 64 -17.87 -11.11 -9.41
C GLU A 64 -19.05 -11.99 -9.83
N THR A 65 -20.15 -11.91 -9.09
CA THR A 65 -21.41 -12.55 -9.43
C THR A 65 -22.57 -11.61 -9.18
N GLN A 66 -23.38 -11.37 -10.19
CA GLN A 66 -24.61 -10.60 -10.04
C GLN A 66 -25.66 -11.46 -9.34
N ILE A 67 -26.07 -11.05 -8.14
CA ILE A 67 -27.11 -11.76 -7.35
C ILE A 67 -28.50 -11.29 -7.78
N ASN A 68 -28.66 -9.98 -7.99
CA ASN A 68 -29.84 -9.35 -8.56
C ASN A 68 -29.45 -7.95 -9.12
N ASP A 69 -30.42 -7.17 -9.57
CA ASP A 69 -30.17 -5.86 -10.23
C ASP A 69 -29.50 -4.81 -9.32
N GLN A 70 -29.53 -5.00 -8.00
CA GLN A 70 -28.98 -4.07 -7.02
C GLN A 70 -27.75 -4.63 -6.30
N LEU A 71 -27.53 -5.95 -6.30
CA LEU A 71 -26.56 -6.63 -5.45
C LEU A 71 -25.61 -7.49 -6.26
N THR A 72 -24.31 -7.27 -6.09
CA THR A 72 -23.23 -8.06 -6.66
C THR A 72 -22.36 -8.62 -5.54
N GLY A 73 -22.13 -9.94 -5.55
CA GLY A 73 -21.11 -10.58 -4.74
C GLY A 73 -19.75 -10.47 -5.42
N TYR A 74 -18.68 -10.29 -4.66
CA TYR A 74 -17.34 -10.26 -5.22
C TYR A 74 -16.31 -10.87 -4.27
N GLY A 75 -15.16 -11.27 -4.83
CA GLY A 75 -14.03 -11.76 -4.06
C GLY A 75 -12.71 -11.54 -4.77
N ARG A 76 -11.64 -11.47 -4.00
CA ARG A 76 -10.27 -11.34 -4.49
C ARG A 76 -9.32 -12.19 -3.67
N TRP A 77 -8.44 -12.90 -4.38
CA TRP A 77 -7.29 -13.54 -3.78
C TRP A 77 -6.02 -13.17 -4.55
N GLU A 78 -4.93 -12.93 -3.82
CA GLU A 78 -3.61 -12.63 -4.38
C GLU A 78 -2.52 -13.26 -3.53
N ALA A 79 -1.61 -13.98 -4.16
CA ALA A 79 -0.42 -14.53 -3.54
C ALA A 79 0.86 -14.06 -4.23
N GLU A 80 1.95 -14.13 -3.50
CA GLU A 80 3.30 -13.83 -3.98
C GLU A 80 4.21 -15.00 -3.61
N PHE A 81 5.00 -15.43 -4.59
CA PHE A 81 5.93 -16.55 -4.50
C PHE A 81 7.34 -16.03 -4.73
N ALA A 82 8.28 -16.35 -3.85
CA ALA A 82 9.67 -16.02 -4.03
C ALA A 82 10.25 -16.83 -5.20
N GLY A 83 10.90 -16.16 -6.15
CA GLY A 83 11.61 -16.76 -7.26
C GLY A 83 13.12 -16.88 -7.04
N ASN A 84 13.61 -16.34 -5.93
CA ASN A 84 15.02 -16.25 -5.55
C ASN A 84 15.43 -17.24 -4.46
N LYS A 85 14.60 -18.23 -4.13
CA LYS A 85 14.90 -19.22 -3.09
C LYS A 85 15.23 -20.58 -3.72
N ALA A 86 16.00 -21.39 -2.99
CA ALA A 86 16.19 -22.79 -3.38
C ALA A 86 14.84 -23.52 -3.40
N GLU A 87 14.68 -24.52 -4.25
CA GLU A 87 13.43 -25.29 -4.38
C GLU A 87 13.00 -25.91 -3.03
N SER A 88 13.96 -26.26 -2.16
CA SER A 88 13.70 -26.73 -0.79
C SER A 88 13.09 -25.69 0.14
N ASP A 89 13.27 -24.40 -0.17
CA ASP A 89 12.94 -23.26 0.71
C ASP A 89 11.83 -22.40 0.12
N SER A 90 10.86 -23.03 -0.54
CA SER A 90 9.75 -22.32 -1.18
C SER A 90 9.03 -21.40 -0.18
N SER A 91 8.91 -20.12 -0.54
CA SER A 91 8.23 -19.12 0.26
C SER A 91 7.04 -18.58 -0.53
N GLN A 92 5.86 -18.71 0.07
CA GLN A 92 4.65 -18.09 -0.45
C GLN A 92 3.96 -17.26 0.63
N LYS A 93 3.34 -16.18 0.23
CA LYS A 93 2.53 -15.35 1.15
C LYS A 93 1.24 -14.91 0.48
N THR A 94 0.12 -15.06 1.18
CA THR A 94 -1.15 -14.48 0.77
C THR A 94 -1.11 -12.98 1.03
N ARG A 95 -1.28 -12.20 -0.01
CA ARG A 95 -1.29 -10.73 0.05
C ARG A 95 -2.70 -10.20 0.33
N LEU A 96 -3.68 -10.67 -0.44
CA LEU A 96 -5.08 -10.32 -0.31
C LEU A 96 -5.92 -11.60 -0.30
N ALA A 97 -6.99 -11.62 0.51
CA ALA A 97 -7.97 -12.69 0.55
C ALA A 97 -9.24 -12.16 1.23
N PHE A 98 -10.20 -11.69 0.46
CA PHE A 98 -11.45 -11.16 0.98
C PHE A 98 -12.62 -11.44 0.04
N ALA A 99 -13.82 -11.43 0.60
CA ALA A 99 -15.06 -11.49 -0.15
C ALA A 99 -16.06 -10.47 0.41
N GLY A 100 -16.97 -10.01 -0.44
CA GLY A 100 -17.89 -8.96 -0.06
C GLY A 100 -19.11 -8.85 -0.97
N LEU A 101 -19.92 -7.87 -0.65
CA LEU A 101 -21.11 -7.49 -1.37
C LEU A 101 -21.04 -6.03 -1.78
N LYS A 102 -21.43 -5.74 -3.01
CA LYS A 102 -21.57 -4.37 -3.52
C LYS A 102 -23.05 -4.11 -3.76
N LEU A 103 -23.57 -3.09 -3.10
CA LEU A 103 -24.91 -2.58 -3.29
C LEU A 103 -24.84 -1.32 -4.13
N LYS A 104 -25.54 -1.28 -5.26
CA LYS A 104 -25.35 -0.35 -6.37
C LYS A 104 -25.06 1.10 -5.95
N ASP A 105 -25.94 1.78 -5.27
CA ASP A 105 -25.78 3.20 -4.93
C ASP A 105 -25.29 3.40 -3.47
N PHE A 106 -25.08 2.30 -2.73
CA PHE A 106 -24.72 2.34 -1.31
C PHE A 106 -23.29 1.91 -1.02
N GLY A 107 -22.53 1.51 -2.05
CA GLY A 107 -21.12 1.13 -1.90
C GLY A 107 -20.92 -0.36 -1.69
N SER A 108 -19.81 -0.73 -1.04
CA SER A 108 -19.44 -2.13 -0.85
C SER A 108 -19.01 -2.40 0.59
N LEU A 109 -19.26 -3.63 1.03
CA LEU A 109 -18.77 -4.17 2.30
C LEU A 109 -18.04 -5.48 2.04
N ASP A 110 -16.82 -5.58 2.48
CA ASP A 110 -16.05 -6.83 2.42
C ASP A 110 -15.41 -7.19 3.76
N TYR A 111 -15.02 -8.46 3.86
CA TYR A 111 -14.29 -8.97 5.02
C TYR A 111 -13.16 -9.88 4.59
N GLY A 112 -12.01 -9.74 5.28
CA GLY A 112 -10.87 -10.63 5.12
C GLY A 112 -9.52 -9.94 5.27
N ARG A 113 -8.51 -10.46 4.52
CA ARG A 113 -7.19 -9.84 4.42
C ARG A 113 -7.22 -8.81 3.29
N ASN A 114 -7.21 -7.54 3.66
CA ASN A 114 -7.34 -6.42 2.73
C ASN A 114 -6.38 -5.28 3.10
N LEU A 115 -6.48 -4.15 2.42
CA LEU A 115 -5.72 -2.93 2.69
C LEU A 115 -6.37 -2.14 3.84
N GLY A 116 -5.56 -1.66 4.76
CA GLY A 116 -5.98 -0.83 5.87
C GLY A 116 -6.29 0.61 5.46
N ALA A 117 -7.12 1.30 6.24
CA ALA A 117 -7.60 2.65 5.93
C ALA A 117 -6.46 3.69 5.79
N LEU A 118 -5.37 3.57 6.56
CA LEU A 118 -4.21 4.46 6.43
C LEU A 118 -3.45 4.25 5.11
N TYR A 119 -3.58 3.08 4.49
CA TYR A 119 -2.95 2.82 3.20
C TYR A 119 -3.60 3.59 2.05
N ASP A 120 -4.85 4.03 2.19
CA ASP A 120 -5.49 4.87 1.16
C ASP A 120 -4.69 6.16 0.92
N ILE A 121 -3.97 6.65 1.93
CA ILE A 121 -3.08 7.81 1.82
C ILE A 121 -1.67 7.37 1.39
N ALA A 122 -1.08 6.38 2.06
CA ALA A 122 0.28 5.92 1.77
C ALA A 122 0.43 5.44 0.31
N ALA A 123 -0.64 4.95 -0.29
CA ALA A 123 -0.68 4.55 -1.68
C ALA A 123 -0.37 5.69 -2.66
N CYS A 124 -0.59 6.95 -2.28
CA CYS A 124 -0.28 8.09 -3.14
C CYS A 124 1.23 8.25 -3.38
N THR A 125 2.06 7.84 -2.43
CA THR A 125 3.53 7.93 -2.54
C THR A 125 4.22 6.59 -2.77
N ASP A 126 3.50 5.45 -2.69
CA ASP A 126 3.98 4.10 -3.03
C ASP A 126 4.02 3.90 -4.56
N MET A 127 4.78 4.77 -5.28
CA MET A 127 4.73 4.92 -6.73
C MET A 127 6.10 4.74 -7.43
N PHE A 128 7.18 4.56 -6.70
CA PHE A 128 8.51 4.33 -7.26
C PHE A 128 8.61 2.98 -7.99
N PRO A 129 9.60 2.77 -8.86
CA PRO A 129 9.75 1.52 -9.60
C PRO A 129 9.89 0.28 -8.70
N GLU A 130 10.57 0.41 -7.56
CA GLU A 130 10.75 -0.67 -6.60
C GLU A 130 10.55 -0.24 -5.15
N PHE A 131 11.18 0.86 -4.72
CA PHE A 131 11.14 1.32 -3.34
C PHE A 131 9.88 2.15 -3.07
N GLY A 132 9.80 2.82 -1.94
CA GLY A 132 8.65 3.62 -1.52
C GLY A 132 7.62 2.89 -0.69
N GLY A 133 6.67 3.65 -0.14
CA GLY A 133 5.57 3.14 0.68
C GLY A 133 6.01 2.41 1.95
N ASP A 134 7.19 2.74 2.49
CA ASP A 134 7.77 2.13 3.69
C ASP A 134 7.98 3.12 4.84
N GLY A 135 7.65 4.39 4.67
CA GLY A 135 7.60 5.38 5.74
C GLY A 135 6.44 5.11 6.70
N LEU A 136 5.20 5.27 6.22
CA LEU A 136 3.99 5.00 7.00
C LEU A 136 3.56 3.53 6.92
N ALA A 137 3.62 2.93 5.73
CA ALA A 137 2.90 1.71 5.41
C ALA A 137 3.69 0.44 5.67
N GLN A 138 3.23 -0.39 6.60
CA GLN A 138 3.83 -1.69 6.92
C GLN A 138 2.79 -2.81 6.91
N THR A 139 3.16 -3.97 6.35
CA THR A 139 2.28 -5.15 6.27
C THR A 139 2.14 -5.82 7.64
N ASP A 140 0.90 -6.21 7.98
CA ASP A 140 0.52 -6.81 9.26
C ASP A 140 0.88 -5.91 10.45
N ASN A 141 0.73 -4.61 10.27
CA ASN A 141 0.93 -3.61 11.29
C ASN A 141 -0.32 -2.72 11.37
N PHE A 142 -1.25 -3.11 12.24
CA PHE A 142 -2.55 -2.44 12.38
C PHE A 142 -3.22 -2.24 11.00
N MET A 143 -3.72 -1.04 10.71
CA MET A 143 -4.38 -0.67 9.45
C MET A 143 -3.48 0.18 8.53
N THR A 144 -2.14 0.01 8.59
CA THR A 144 -1.21 0.86 7.80
C THR A 144 -0.96 0.33 6.37
N LYS A 145 -1.09 -0.97 6.12
CA LYS A 145 -0.97 -1.61 4.80
C LYS A 145 -1.89 -2.82 4.72
N ARG A 146 -1.42 -3.98 4.22
CA ARG A 146 -2.23 -5.21 4.22
C ARG A 146 -2.32 -5.78 5.62
N ALA A 147 -3.53 -6.08 6.05
CA ALA A 147 -3.78 -6.71 7.36
C ALA A 147 -4.96 -7.70 7.26
N SER A 148 -5.04 -8.61 8.21
CA SER A 148 -6.11 -9.60 8.32
C SER A 148 -7.21 -9.12 9.26
N GLY A 149 -8.41 -9.70 9.11
CA GLY A 149 -9.55 -9.42 9.98
C GLY A 149 -10.19 -8.06 9.75
N LEU A 150 -10.09 -7.52 8.53
CA LEU A 150 -10.65 -6.24 8.15
C LEU A 150 -12.09 -6.40 7.63
N ALA A 151 -13.07 -5.75 8.28
CA ALA A 151 -14.37 -5.47 7.72
C ALA A 151 -14.31 -4.05 7.15
N THR A 152 -14.46 -3.91 5.84
CA THR A 152 -14.25 -2.64 5.14
C THR A 152 -15.51 -2.26 4.38
N TYR A 153 -16.06 -1.09 4.73
CA TYR A 153 -17.11 -0.43 3.94
C TYR A 153 -16.48 0.69 3.12
N ARG A 154 -16.83 0.74 1.82
CA ARG A 154 -16.39 1.80 0.89
C ARG A 154 -17.58 2.39 0.17
N ASN A 155 -17.60 3.71 0.07
CA ASN A 155 -18.59 4.43 -0.70
C ASN A 155 -17.91 5.51 -1.54
N THR A 156 -18.33 5.64 -2.79
CA THR A 156 -17.87 6.69 -3.72
C THR A 156 -18.95 7.74 -3.91
N ASP A 157 -18.52 8.98 -4.20
CA ASP A 157 -19.39 10.12 -4.44
C ASP A 157 -20.39 10.39 -3.30
N PHE A 158 -20.04 9.96 -2.07
CA PHE A 158 -20.83 10.09 -0.85
C PHE A 158 -22.33 9.80 -1.09
N PHE A 159 -22.61 8.53 -1.46
CA PHE A 159 -23.95 8.04 -1.82
C PHE A 159 -24.55 8.71 -3.07
N GLY A 160 -23.71 9.26 -3.96
CA GLY A 160 -24.14 10.02 -5.13
C GLY A 160 -24.61 11.45 -4.80
N LEU A 161 -24.35 11.94 -3.59
CA LEU A 161 -24.74 13.28 -3.14
C LEU A 161 -23.65 14.32 -3.36
N VAL A 162 -22.38 13.92 -3.35
CA VAL A 162 -21.22 14.79 -3.52
C VAL A 162 -20.20 14.11 -4.44
N ASP A 163 -20.19 14.51 -5.70
CA ASP A 163 -19.26 14.00 -6.70
C ASP A 163 -17.80 14.19 -6.23
N GLY A 164 -17.00 13.14 -6.36
CA GLY A 164 -15.58 13.12 -5.96
C GLY A 164 -15.31 12.92 -4.48
N LEU A 165 -16.33 12.90 -3.61
CA LEU A 165 -16.14 12.61 -2.18
C LEU A 165 -16.24 11.10 -1.92
N ASN A 166 -15.12 10.46 -1.59
CA ASN A 166 -15.06 9.03 -1.30
C ASN A 166 -14.79 8.78 0.18
N MET A 167 -15.34 7.69 0.70
CA MET A 167 -15.26 7.36 2.12
C MET A 167 -14.94 5.87 2.32
N THR A 168 -14.07 5.60 3.29
CA THR A 168 -13.84 4.25 3.83
C THR A 168 -14.13 4.26 5.33
N LEU A 169 -14.86 3.24 5.80
CA LEU A 169 -14.99 2.91 7.21
C LEU A 169 -14.48 1.48 7.40
N GLN A 170 -13.67 1.26 8.42
CA GLN A 170 -13.03 -0.03 8.62
C GLN A 170 -13.00 -0.43 10.10
N TYR A 171 -13.28 -1.70 10.36
CA TYR A 171 -13.02 -2.37 11.62
C TYR A 171 -11.97 -3.44 11.41
N GLN A 172 -11.01 -3.54 12.33
CA GLN A 172 -10.04 -4.63 12.39
C GLN A 172 -10.27 -5.48 13.64
N GLY A 173 -10.56 -6.74 13.46
CA GLY A 173 -10.62 -7.70 14.56
C GLY A 173 -9.22 -8.03 15.08
N LYS A 174 -9.12 -8.41 16.34
CA LYS A 174 -7.86 -8.73 17.00
C LYS A 174 -7.13 -9.93 16.38
N ASN A 175 -5.81 -9.87 16.38
CA ASN A 175 -4.89 -10.91 15.91
C ASN A 175 -3.72 -11.04 16.90
N GLU A 176 -3.78 -12.01 17.80
CA GLU A 176 -2.82 -12.17 18.89
C GLU A 176 -1.82 -13.32 18.67
N ASN A 177 -2.20 -14.37 17.92
CA ASN A 177 -1.38 -15.58 17.73
C ASN A 177 -0.35 -15.42 16.61
N ARG A 178 0.56 -14.44 16.71
CA ARG A 178 1.61 -14.15 15.73
C ARG A 178 2.76 -13.37 16.37
N ASP A 179 3.82 -13.08 15.59
CA ASP A 179 4.90 -12.22 16.05
C ASP A 179 4.37 -10.92 16.67
N VAL A 180 4.91 -10.50 17.81
CA VAL A 180 4.44 -9.36 18.60
C VAL A 180 4.31 -8.07 17.80
N LYS A 181 5.23 -7.83 16.83
CA LYS A 181 5.20 -6.66 15.97
C LYS A 181 4.09 -6.71 14.90
N LYS A 182 3.47 -7.87 14.72
CA LYS A 182 2.38 -8.12 13.77
C LYS A 182 1.05 -8.37 14.45
N GLN A 183 1.00 -8.31 15.78
CA GLN A 183 -0.24 -8.40 16.55
C GLN A 183 -1.02 -7.10 16.48
N ASN A 184 -2.33 -7.18 16.75
CA ASN A 184 -3.21 -6.07 17.04
C ASN A 184 -4.38 -6.53 17.90
N GLY A 185 -4.89 -5.65 18.74
CA GLY A 185 -6.22 -5.77 19.32
C GLY A 185 -7.29 -5.27 18.35
N ASP A 186 -8.52 -5.13 18.83
CA ASP A 186 -9.62 -4.56 18.05
C ASP A 186 -9.35 -3.09 17.70
N GLY A 187 -9.76 -2.68 16.50
CA GLY A 187 -9.52 -1.32 16.05
C GLY A 187 -10.52 -0.84 15.02
N PHE A 188 -10.52 0.46 14.79
CA PHE A 188 -11.29 1.09 13.73
C PHE A 188 -10.42 2.06 12.93
N GLY A 189 -10.79 2.27 11.68
CA GLY A 189 -10.13 3.22 10.78
C GLY A 189 -11.13 3.88 9.86
N THR A 190 -10.77 5.04 9.35
CA THR A 190 -11.53 5.75 8.33
C THR A 190 -10.60 6.49 7.40
N SER A 191 -10.99 6.64 6.14
CA SER A 191 -10.38 7.56 5.20
C SER A 191 -11.46 8.35 4.46
N LEU A 192 -11.13 9.57 4.08
CA LEU A 192 -11.91 10.44 3.22
C LEU A 192 -11.00 10.99 2.14
N SER A 193 -11.44 10.93 0.89
CA SER A 193 -10.77 11.62 -0.22
C SER A 193 -11.75 12.48 -0.97
N TYR A 194 -11.25 13.61 -1.45
CA TYR A 194 -12.02 14.50 -2.31
C TYR A 194 -11.23 14.82 -3.57
N ASP A 195 -11.81 14.43 -4.71
CA ASP A 195 -11.29 14.74 -6.03
C ASP A 195 -11.93 16.05 -6.52
N PHE A 196 -11.13 17.09 -6.64
CA PHE A 196 -11.63 18.41 -7.07
C PHE A 196 -11.97 18.37 -8.55
N GLY A 197 -13.25 18.24 -8.88
CA GLY A 197 -13.73 18.15 -10.26
C GLY A 197 -13.17 19.26 -11.15
N GLY A 198 -12.56 18.85 -12.27
CA GLY A 198 -11.96 19.75 -13.26
C GLY A 198 -10.57 20.31 -12.93
N SER A 199 -9.92 19.89 -11.84
CA SER A 199 -8.59 20.38 -11.45
C SER A 199 -7.51 19.31 -11.37
N ASP A 200 -7.85 18.01 -11.51
CA ASP A 200 -6.94 16.86 -11.40
C ASP A 200 -6.19 16.76 -10.04
N PHE A 201 -6.61 17.54 -9.06
CA PHE A 201 -6.11 17.50 -7.69
C PHE A 201 -7.03 16.68 -6.79
N SER A 202 -6.42 15.96 -5.84
CA SER A 202 -7.13 15.26 -4.79
C SER A 202 -6.51 15.56 -3.43
N VAL A 203 -7.35 15.64 -2.39
CA VAL A 203 -6.94 15.67 -0.99
C VAL A 203 -7.44 14.43 -0.29
N ILE A 204 -6.62 13.85 0.56
CA ILE A 204 -6.97 12.62 1.29
C ILE A 204 -6.59 12.80 2.75
N GLY A 205 -7.47 12.36 3.65
CA GLY A 205 -7.22 12.28 5.08
C GLY A 205 -7.64 10.93 5.63
N ALA A 206 -6.91 10.40 6.62
CA ALA A 206 -7.28 9.16 7.30
C ALA A 206 -6.89 9.17 8.77
N TYR A 207 -7.59 8.34 9.52
CA TYR A 207 -7.33 8.06 10.94
C TYR A 207 -7.55 6.58 11.23
N ALA A 208 -6.73 6.02 12.12
CA ALA A 208 -6.94 4.68 12.65
C ALA A 208 -6.53 4.63 14.13
N SER A 209 -7.25 3.83 14.91
CA SER A 209 -6.96 3.55 16.31
C SER A 209 -7.25 2.09 16.61
N SER A 210 -6.29 1.39 17.20
CA SER A 210 -6.40 -0.01 17.58
C SER A 210 -5.94 -0.22 19.00
N ASP A 211 -6.52 -1.19 19.68
CA ASP A 211 -5.96 -1.69 20.93
C ASP A 211 -4.64 -2.40 20.66
N ARG A 212 -3.70 -2.25 21.56
CA ARG A 212 -2.47 -3.04 21.60
C ARG A 212 -2.70 -4.28 22.44
N THR A 213 -2.03 -5.39 22.07
CA THR A 213 -2.10 -6.62 22.84
C THR A 213 -1.31 -6.51 24.14
N ASN A 214 -1.56 -7.42 25.08
CA ASN A 214 -0.80 -7.46 26.32
C ASN A 214 0.70 -7.69 26.06
N GLU A 215 1.06 -8.53 25.07
CA GLU A 215 2.45 -8.79 24.70
C GLU A 215 3.12 -7.54 24.11
N GLN A 216 2.40 -6.74 23.32
CA GLN A 216 2.89 -5.47 22.80
C GLN A 216 3.15 -4.46 23.94
N ASN A 217 2.29 -4.45 24.97
CA ASN A 217 2.43 -3.56 26.12
C ASN A 217 3.58 -3.97 27.06
N LEU A 218 4.09 -5.19 26.96
CA LEU A 218 5.25 -5.69 27.71
C LEU A 218 6.60 -5.44 27.00
N GLN A 219 6.59 -4.88 25.78
CA GLN A 219 7.82 -4.56 25.08
C GLN A 219 8.57 -3.43 25.80
N ALA A 220 9.90 -3.42 25.64
CA ALA A 220 10.78 -2.43 26.28
C ALA A 220 10.57 -0.98 25.74
N ARG A 221 9.93 -0.83 24.58
CA ARG A 221 9.70 0.44 23.90
C ARG A 221 8.28 0.53 23.39
N GLY A 222 7.73 1.74 23.43
CA GLY A 222 6.36 2.03 23.05
C GLY A 222 5.38 1.78 24.19
N GLU A 223 5.11 2.78 24.98
CA GLU A 223 4.18 2.71 26.11
C GLU A 223 2.76 3.11 25.71
N GLY A 224 1.76 2.39 26.25
CA GLY A 224 0.35 2.74 26.07
C GLY A 224 -0.48 1.63 25.44
N LYS A 225 -1.78 1.65 25.77
CA LYS A 225 -2.75 0.61 25.37
C LYS A 225 -3.30 0.77 23.96
N LYS A 226 -3.02 1.89 23.30
CA LYS A 226 -3.50 2.19 21.94
C LYS A 226 -2.35 2.40 20.98
N ALA A 227 -2.57 1.94 19.75
CA ALA A 227 -1.80 2.30 18.59
C ALA A 227 -2.68 3.19 17.71
N GLU A 228 -2.25 4.42 17.44
CA GLU A 228 -3.06 5.42 16.75
C GLU A 228 -2.25 6.07 15.64
N GLY A 229 -2.93 6.44 14.56
CA GLY A 229 -2.30 7.17 13.46
C GLY A 229 -3.30 8.03 12.71
N TRP A 230 -2.82 9.17 12.25
CA TRP A 230 -3.51 10.00 11.27
C TRP A 230 -2.58 10.35 10.13
N ALA A 231 -3.14 10.55 8.96
CA ALA A 231 -2.40 10.90 7.76
C ALA A 231 -3.21 11.87 6.90
N THR A 232 -2.51 12.71 6.16
CA THR A 232 -3.10 13.56 5.12
C THR A 232 -2.19 13.56 3.89
N GLY A 233 -2.77 13.75 2.72
CA GLY A 233 -2.06 13.74 1.47
C GLY A 233 -2.69 14.64 0.42
N LEU A 234 -1.86 15.09 -0.50
CA LEU A 234 -2.24 15.82 -1.71
C LEU A 234 -1.71 15.05 -2.91
N LYS A 235 -2.51 14.96 -3.95
CA LYS A 235 -2.16 14.31 -5.22
C LYS A 235 -2.57 15.18 -6.40
N TYR A 236 -1.71 15.21 -7.41
CA TYR A 236 -2.01 15.70 -8.77
C TYR A 236 -1.66 14.60 -9.77
N ASP A 237 -2.58 14.26 -10.66
CA ASP A 237 -2.43 13.16 -11.62
C ASP A 237 -3.07 13.54 -12.95
N ALA A 238 -2.36 14.31 -13.76
CA ALA A 238 -2.79 14.69 -15.10
C ALA A 238 -1.63 15.23 -15.96
N ASN A 239 -1.87 15.38 -17.26
CA ASN A 239 -0.90 15.93 -18.23
C ASN A 239 0.46 15.20 -18.18
N ASP A 240 0.42 13.88 -18.05
CA ASP A 240 1.61 13.02 -17.92
C ASP A 240 2.48 13.30 -16.68
N ILE A 241 2.00 14.13 -15.76
CA ILE A 241 2.64 14.46 -14.49
C ILE A 241 1.90 13.78 -13.35
N TYR A 242 2.65 13.08 -12.50
CA TYR A 242 2.18 12.60 -11.21
C TYR A 242 2.98 13.25 -10.09
N LEU A 243 2.29 13.92 -9.17
CA LEU A 243 2.88 14.50 -7.96
C LEU A 243 2.04 14.08 -6.77
N ALA A 244 2.68 13.61 -5.72
CA ALA A 244 1.99 13.36 -4.46
C ALA A 244 2.89 13.67 -3.27
N THR A 245 2.28 14.08 -2.18
CA THR A 245 2.95 14.25 -0.89
C THR A 245 2.04 13.83 0.23
N ILE A 246 2.60 13.21 1.25
CA ILE A 246 1.88 12.82 2.46
C ILE A 246 2.63 13.26 3.70
N TYR A 247 1.87 13.55 4.74
CA TYR A 247 2.37 13.69 6.10
C TYR A 247 1.52 12.87 7.05
N SER A 248 2.15 12.19 8.01
CA SER A 248 1.44 11.42 9.02
C SER A 248 2.15 11.43 10.37
N GLU A 249 1.38 11.24 11.42
CA GLU A 249 1.90 10.92 12.75
C GLU A 249 1.25 9.63 13.25
N THR A 250 2.07 8.78 13.84
CA THR A 250 1.61 7.56 14.50
C THR A 250 2.12 7.49 15.94
N ARG A 251 1.35 6.83 16.80
CA ARG A 251 1.72 6.55 18.19
C ARG A 251 1.68 5.07 18.45
N ASN A 252 2.77 4.52 19.00
CA ASN A 252 2.89 3.10 19.35
C ASN A 252 2.57 2.14 18.19
N MET A 253 2.79 2.59 16.94
CA MET A 253 2.40 1.87 15.74
C MET A 253 3.63 1.49 14.88
N ALA A 254 4.65 2.35 14.79
CA ALA A 254 5.85 2.08 14.00
C ALA A 254 6.77 1.08 14.72
N PRO A 255 6.98 -0.13 14.20
CA PRO A 255 7.83 -1.14 14.85
C PRO A 255 9.31 -0.78 14.70
N ILE A 256 10.02 -0.89 15.81
CA ILE A 256 11.47 -0.69 15.92
C ILE A 256 12.13 -1.84 16.68
N SER A 257 13.44 -1.83 16.80
CA SER A 257 14.14 -2.77 17.69
C SER A 257 13.63 -2.60 19.12
N GLY A 258 13.24 -3.71 19.79
CA GLY A 258 12.74 -3.72 21.16
C GLY A 258 11.30 -3.27 21.37
N GLY A 259 10.51 -3.04 20.32
CA GLY A 259 9.11 -2.68 20.45
C GLY A 259 8.59 -1.74 19.35
N PHE A 260 8.03 -0.62 19.75
CA PHE A 260 7.43 0.38 18.85
C PHE A 260 7.93 1.79 19.24
N ALA A 261 8.03 2.69 18.27
CA ALA A 261 8.27 4.08 18.56
C ALA A 261 7.03 4.69 19.23
N ASN A 262 7.23 5.46 20.32
CA ASN A 262 6.16 6.15 21.02
C ASN A 262 5.39 7.08 20.08
N LYS A 263 6.13 7.76 19.21
CA LYS A 263 5.62 8.56 18.14
C LYS A 263 6.50 8.37 16.90
N ALA A 264 5.92 8.30 15.72
CA ALA A 264 6.64 8.43 14.46
C ALA A 264 6.01 9.53 13.61
N GLN A 265 6.85 10.36 13.01
CA GLN A 265 6.48 11.36 12.03
C GLN A 265 6.96 10.92 10.67
N ASN A 266 6.07 10.86 9.70
CA ASN A 266 6.38 10.39 8.36
C ASN A 266 6.10 11.51 7.35
N PHE A 267 7.04 11.71 6.45
CA PHE A 267 6.91 12.63 5.31
C PHE A 267 7.38 11.91 4.05
N GLU A 268 6.54 11.92 3.02
CA GLU A 268 6.86 11.32 1.74
C GLU A 268 6.45 12.27 0.62
N VAL A 269 7.23 12.30 -0.44
CA VAL A 269 6.93 13.03 -1.67
C VAL A 269 7.42 12.25 -2.88
N VAL A 270 6.64 12.26 -3.95
CA VAL A 270 6.99 11.64 -5.23
C VAL A 270 6.62 12.57 -6.38
N ALA A 271 7.49 12.60 -7.38
CA ALA A 271 7.27 13.28 -8.64
C ALA A 271 7.63 12.33 -9.79
N GLN A 272 6.74 12.20 -10.78
CA GLN A 272 6.96 11.39 -11.98
C GLN A 272 6.48 12.16 -13.22
N TYR A 273 7.11 11.86 -14.35
CA TYR A 273 6.66 12.32 -15.66
C TYR A 273 6.64 11.17 -16.66
N GLN A 274 5.54 11.01 -17.40
CA GLN A 274 5.41 9.99 -18.43
C GLN A 274 5.70 10.56 -19.81
N PHE A 275 6.79 10.15 -20.42
CA PHE A 275 7.09 10.50 -21.81
C PHE A 275 6.30 9.61 -22.78
N ASP A 276 5.88 10.16 -23.93
CA ASP A 276 5.15 9.44 -24.98
C ASP A 276 5.89 8.22 -25.53
N PHE A 277 7.24 8.23 -25.49
CA PHE A 277 8.06 7.11 -25.94
C PHE A 277 8.22 5.99 -24.90
N GLY A 278 7.50 6.06 -23.78
CA GLY A 278 7.41 4.99 -22.78
C GLY A 278 8.32 5.13 -21.57
N LEU A 279 9.17 6.16 -21.46
CA LEU A 279 10.00 6.41 -20.28
C LEU A 279 9.21 7.16 -19.20
N ARG A 280 9.33 6.70 -17.94
CA ARG A 280 8.80 7.37 -16.75
C ARG A 280 9.90 7.52 -15.70
N PRO A 281 10.64 8.64 -15.66
CA PRO A 281 11.49 8.98 -14.53
C PRO A 281 10.67 9.26 -13.28
N SER A 282 11.25 8.97 -12.12
CA SER A 282 10.71 9.26 -10.80
C SER A 282 11.77 9.84 -9.88
N LEU A 283 11.35 10.74 -9.01
CA LEU A 283 12.17 11.35 -7.97
C LEU A 283 11.31 11.48 -6.72
N GLY A 284 11.88 11.19 -5.57
CA GLY A 284 11.18 11.43 -4.32
C GLY A 284 12.04 11.38 -3.09
N TYR A 285 11.36 11.55 -1.95
CA TYR A 285 11.94 11.51 -0.63
C TYR A 285 10.99 10.81 0.33
N VAL A 286 11.54 9.95 1.15
CA VAL A 286 10.81 9.21 2.19
C VAL A 286 11.53 9.38 3.51
N GLN A 287 10.79 9.79 4.54
CA GLN A 287 11.28 9.83 5.91
C GLN A 287 10.24 9.32 6.89
N SER A 288 10.67 8.48 7.81
CA SER A 288 9.97 8.11 9.05
C SER A 288 10.91 8.34 10.22
N LYS A 289 10.57 9.29 11.08
CA LYS A 289 11.37 9.63 12.26
C LYS A 289 10.65 9.23 13.54
N GLY A 290 11.24 8.30 14.29
CA GLY A 290 10.80 7.97 15.64
C GLY A 290 11.17 9.10 16.60
N LYS A 291 10.24 9.42 17.49
CA LYS A 291 10.36 10.47 18.50
C LYS A 291 10.16 9.90 19.88
N ASP A 292 10.88 10.47 20.85
CA ASP A 292 10.74 10.13 22.27
C ASP A 292 10.90 8.61 22.54
N ILE A 293 11.80 7.92 21.80
CA ILE A 293 12.03 6.48 21.96
C ILE A 293 12.77 6.24 23.27
N GLU A 294 12.25 5.32 24.10
CA GLU A 294 12.82 4.99 25.42
C GLU A 294 14.29 4.56 25.30
N GLY A 295 15.15 5.27 26.02
CA GLY A 295 16.60 5.02 26.08
C GLY A 295 17.38 5.39 24.81
N ILE A 296 16.71 6.00 23.82
CA ILE A 296 17.33 6.39 22.54
C ILE A 296 17.12 7.88 22.25
N GLY A 297 15.88 8.38 22.37
CA GLY A 297 15.48 9.72 21.95
C GLY A 297 14.90 9.73 20.54
N ASP A 298 15.29 10.69 19.72
CA ASP A 298 14.82 10.86 18.35
C ASP A 298 15.77 10.18 17.36
N GLU A 299 15.25 9.25 16.52
CA GLU A 299 16.05 8.57 15.51
C GLU A 299 15.26 8.36 14.22
N ASP A 300 15.93 8.40 13.08
CA ASP A 300 15.35 8.06 11.80
C ASP A 300 15.14 6.52 11.69
N ILE A 301 13.91 6.11 11.36
CA ILE A 301 13.54 4.70 11.14
C ILE A 301 13.73 4.37 9.66
N VAL A 302 13.34 5.30 8.79
CA VAL A 302 13.52 5.26 7.33
C VAL A 302 13.86 6.67 6.89
N LYS A 303 14.86 6.81 6.01
CA LYS A 303 15.19 8.12 5.42
C LYS A 303 16.01 7.92 4.15
N TYR A 304 15.48 8.32 3.02
CA TYR A 304 16.20 8.22 1.74
C TYR A 304 15.64 9.15 0.68
N ILE A 305 16.49 9.44 -0.31
CA ILE A 305 16.10 9.99 -1.60
C ILE A 305 15.96 8.82 -2.58
N ASP A 306 14.92 8.85 -3.39
CA ASP A 306 14.69 7.85 -4.43
C ASP A 306 14.81 8.48 -5.82
N VAL A 307 15.61 7.86 -6.68
CA VAL A 307 15.81 8.28 -8.07
C VAL A 307 15.67 7.07 -8.98
N GLY A 308 14.57 7.01 -9.71
CA GLY A 308 14.27 5.86 -10.53
C GLY A 308 13.79 6.21 -11.93
N ALA A 309 13.68 5.18 -12.75
CA ALA A 309 13.03 5.26 -14.05
C ALA A 309 12.45 3.91 -14.44
N THR A 310 11.25 3.93 -15.03
CA THR A 310 10.65 2.78 -15.68
C THR A 310 10.51 3.04 -17.16
N TYR A 311 10.91 2.08 -17.99
CA TYR A 311 10.66 2.09 -19.43
C TYR A 311 9.61 1.05 -19.78
N TYR A 312 8.47 1.48 -20.30
CA TYR A 312 7.38 0.63 -20.75
C TYR A 312 7.54 0.28 -22.23
N PHE A 313 7.91 -0.96 -22.54
CA PHE A 313 7.93 -1.46 -23.91
C PHE A 313 6.50 -1.56 -24.48
N ASN A 314 5.58 -1.92 -23.63
CA ASN A 314 4.14 -1.95 -23.86
C ASN A 314 3.41 -2.09 -22.49
N LYS A 315 2.07 -2.26 -22.50
CA LYS A 315 1.26 -2.43 -21.29
C LYS A 315 1.59 -3.64 -20.42
N ASN A 316 2.26 -4.65 -20.98
CA ASN A 316 2.57 -5.92 -20.31
C ASN A 316 4.05 -6.07 -19.93
N MET A 317 4.95 -5.33 -20.57
CA MET A 317 6.40 -5.48 -20.38
C MET A 317 7.06 -4.15 -20.08
N SER A 318 7.85 -4.10 -19.01
CA SER A 318 8.65 -2.94 -18.63
C SER A 318 10.02 -3.37 -18.09
N ALA A 319 10.97 -2.43 -18.11
CA ALA A 319 12.23 -2.53 -17.39
C ALA A 319 12.38 -1.31 -16.48
N PHE A 320 13.13 -1.43 -15.39
CA PHE A 320 13.33 -0.33 -14.48
C PHE A 320 14.73 -0.33 -13.87
N VAL A 321 15.13 0.84 -13.44
CA VAL A 321 16.22 1.09 -12.49
C VAL A 321 15.67 1.95 -11.36
N ASP A 322 16.08 1.67 -10.13
CA ASP A 322 15.68 2.43 -8.96
C ASP A 322 16.85 2.55 -7.99
N TYR A 323 17.20 3.75 -7.58
CA TYR A 323 18.31 4.02 -6.69
C TYR A 323 17.80 4.66 -5.40
N LYS A 324 17.84 3.88 -4.34
CA LYS A 324 17.60 4.31 -2.97
C LYS A 324 18.90 4.85 -2.38
N ILE A 325 19.03 6.18 -2.35
CA ILE A 325 20.14 6.90 -1.73
C ILE A 325 19.81 7.03 -0.25
N ASN A 326 20.39 6.19 0.57
CA ASN A 326 20.12 6.14 2.00
C ASN A 326 20.64 7.41 2.69
N GLN A 327 19.88 7.94 3.63
CA GLN A 327 20.19 9.13 4.39
C GLN A 327 20.14 8.87 5.91
N ILE A 328 20.14 7.60 6.31
CA ILE A 328 20.26 7.16 7.70
C ILE A 328 21.71 7.41 8.14
N ASP A 329 21.90 7.97 9.32
CA ASP A 329 23.22 8.19 9.90
C ASP A 329 23.86 6.84 10.31
N ASP A 330 25.17 6.68 10.08
CA ASP A 330 25.91 5.44 10.39
C ASP A 330 25.89 5.07 11.87
N ASP A 331 25.72 6.06 12.75
CA ASP A 331 25.62 5.88 14.20
C ASP A 331 24.18 5.74 14.72
N ASN A 332 23.24 5.44 13.82
CA ASN A 332 21.84 5.26 14.14
C ASN A 332 21.62 4.18 15.22
N LYS A 333 21.02 4.59 16.34
CA LYS A 333 20.87 3.73 17.53
C LYS A 333 19.80 2.65 17.41
N LEU A 334 19.00 2.67 16.35
CA LEU A 334 18.04 1.61 16.05
C LEU A 334 18.70 0.43 15.31
N GLY A 335 19.93 0.58 14.83
CA GLY A 335 20.67 -0.46 14.09
C GLY A 335 20.03 -0.75 12.73
N VAL A 336 19.45 0.27 12.09
CA VAL A 336 18.99 0.17 10.70
C VAL A 336 20.15 0.46 9.76
N SER A 337 20.17 -0.20 8.59
CA SER A 337 21.23 -0.04 7.59
C SER A 337 21.22 1.38 7.01
N SER A 338 22.42 1.94 6.83
CA SER A 338 22.69 3.20 6.13
C SER A 338 23.12 2.99 4.67
N ASP A 339 23.25 1.73 4.21
CA ASP A 339 23.72 1.41 2.86
C ASP A 339 22.72 1.78 1.78
N ASP A 340 23.25 2.24 0.66
CA ASP A 340 22.49 2.49 -0.56
C ASP A 340 22.05 1.18 -1.22
N ILE A 341 20.98 1.25 -2.03
CA ILE A 341 20.52 0.11 -2.82
C ILE A 341 20.21 0.57 -4.24
N VAL A 342 20.80 -0.10 -5.23
CA VAL A 342 20.39 0.02 -6.63
C VAL A 342 19.60 -1.22 -7.03
N ALA A 343 18.35 -1.05 -7.45
CA ALA A 343 17.51 -2.11 -7.99
C ALA A 343 17.46 -2.04 -9.51
N LEU A 344 17.68 -3.16 -10.17
CA LEU A 344 17.56 -3.31 -11.62
C LEU A 344 16.60 -4.46 -11.92
N GLY A 345 15.68 -4.27 -12.86
CA GLY A 345 14.75 -5.35 -13.14
C GLY A 345 13.88 -5.18 -14.37
N MET A 346 13.16 -6.26 -14.65
CA MET A 346 12.14 -6.33 -15.69
C MET A 346 10.85 -6.89 -15.09
N THR A 347 9.72 -6.39 -15.56
CA THR A 347 8.40 -6.86 -15.16
C THR A 347 7.61 -7.28 -16.38
N TYR A 348 7.14 -8.53 -16.38
CA TYR A 348 6.06 -8.99 -17.25
C TYR A 348 4.79 -9.11 -16.44
N GLN A 349 3.70 -8.49 -16.91
CA GLN A 349 2.38 -8.51 -16.24
C GLN A 349 1.26 -8.84 -17.24
N PHE A 350 0.20 -9.48 -16.74
CA PHE A 350 -0.96 -9.90 -17.52
C PHE A 350 -2.27 -9.74 -16.73
#